data_3f163d871851b3f8a636c0f95815f9ca
#
_entry.id   3f163d871851b3f8a636c0f95815f9ca
#
_cell.length_a   1.000
_cell.length_b   1.000
_cell.length_c   1.000
_cell.angle_alpha   90.00
_cell.angle_beta   90.00
_cell.angle_gamma   90.00
#
_symmetry.space_group_name_H-M   'P 1'
#
loop_
_entity.id
_entity.type
_entity.pdbx_description
1 polymer ?
#
loop_
_entity_poly.entity_id
_entity_poly.type
_entity_poly.pdbx_seq_one_letter_code
_entity_poly.pdbx_strand_id
1 'polypeptide(L)'
;MPSPEEELAARVARGEEVVLATVIKVDGEPPSQPGAKILLSRTAALAGTLGCSEFDSAALADAAQIAEEGSPKQRTYRHELGSIDVYLEPYAAAPTLVVFSATPVAAALLRWAPDLGFRTLLVETRPERLKGAPWPAAIASLDDLSQALGEQVYAVHTDHDAPDLVQALEVLLPKAPRFIGLVGSRRHTGHHLEALHAKGVREDVIQRIQSPVGLDLGAITPNEIALSILAGLVAVRRQGRGGWKSLAAH
;
A
#
# COMPACT_ATOMS: atom_id res chain seq x y z
N MET A 1 -0.84 -17.93 24.17
CA MET A 1 -0.76 -17.32 22.84
C MET A 1 -1.77 -16.19 22.80
N PRO A 2 -1.50 -15.07 22.11
CA PRO A 2 -2.48 -14.01 21.95
C PRO A 2 -3.73 -14.54 21.20
N SER A 3 -4.88 -13.92 21.44
CA SER A 3 -6.08 -14.24 20.68
C SER A 3 -5.92 -13.79 19.21
N PRO A 4 -6.69 -14.35 18.27
CA PRO A 4 -6.67 -13.89 16.87
C PRO A 4 -6.95 -12.38 16.75
N GLU A 5 -7.81 -11.81 17.59
CA GLU A 5 -8.17 -10.39 17.61
C GLU A 5 -7.02 -9.52 18.15
N GLU A 6 -6.33 -9.95 19.19
CA GLU A 6 -5.17 -9.23 19.73
C GLU A 6 -4.02 -9.21 18.74
N GLU A 7 -3.75 -10.35 18.11
CA GLU A 7 -2.71 -10.45 17.08
C GLU A 7 -3.09 -9.67 15.81
N LEU A 8 -4.37 -9.68 15.40
CA LEU A 8 -4.90 -8.85 14.32
C LEU A 8 -4.62 -7.37 14.58
N ALA A 9 -5.02 -6.86 15.76
CA ALA A 9 -4.82 -5.47 16.12
C ALA A 9 -3.34 -5.07 16.07
N ALA A 10 -2.46 -5.92 16.61
CA ALA A 10 -1.02 -5.69 16.62
C ALA A 10 -0.43 -5.66 15.20
N ARG A 11 -0.87 -6.56 14.31
CA ARG A 11 -0.36 -6.63 12.93
C ARG A 11 -0.85 -5.49 12.06
N VAL A 12 -2.14 -5.15 12.15
CA VAL A 12 -2.70 -3.99 11.44
C VAL A 12 -2.01 -2.70 11.86
N ALA A 13 -1.70 -2.53 13.16
CA ALA A 13 -0.95 -1.37 13.65
C ALA A 13 0.49 -1.30 13.08
N ARG A 14 1.12 -2.44 12.78
CA ARG A 14 2.43 -2.51 12.11
C ARG A 14 2.34 -2.36 10.59
N GLY A 15 1.13 -2.29 10.04
CA GLY A 15 0.91 -2.20 8.59
C GLY A 15 1.12 -3.53 7.87
N GLU A 16 0.94 -4.66 8.55
CA GLU A 16 1.01 -5.99 7.96
C GLU A 16 -0.35 -6.38 7.35
N GLU A 17 -0.32 -7.08 6.22
CA GLU A 17 -1.51 -7.64 5.58
C GLU A 17 -1.86 -8.99 6.20
N VAL A 18 -3.11 -9.15 6.62
CA VAL A 18 -3.60 -10.39 7.23
C VAL A 18 -5.05 -10.68 6.83
N VAL A 19 -5.49 -11.91 6.97
CA VAL A 19 -6.87 -12.35 6.76
C VAL A 19 -7.39 -12.96 8.05
N LEU A 20 -8.50 -12.46 8.56
CA LEU A 20 -9.23 -13.07 9.66
C LEU A 20 -10.31 -13.98 9.09
N ALA A 21 -10.28 -15.27 9.42
CA ALA A 21 -11.32 -16.21 9.07
C ALA A 21 -12.14 -16.56 10.32
N THR A 22 -13.48 -16.45 10.19
CA THR A 22 -14.43 -16.71 11.29
C THR A 22 -15.47 -17.70 10.85
N VAL A 23 -15.67 -18.78 11.62
CA VAL A 23 -16.77 -19.73 11.41
C VAL A 23 -18.10 -19.06 11.74
N ILE A 24 -18.98 -18.98 10.75
CA ILE A 24 -20.32 -18.36 10.87
C ILE A 24 -21.45 -19.39 10.94
N LYS A 25 -21.21 -20.61 10.46
CA LYS A 25 -22.18 -21.72 10.51
C LYS A 25 -21.46 -23.05 10.58
N VAL A 26 -22.08 -24.02 11.23
CA VAL A 26 -21.66 -25.42 11.28
C VAL A 26 -22.84 -26.30 10.88
N ASP A 27 -22.61 -27.23 9.94
CA ASP A 27 -23.57 -28.26 9.52
C ASP A 27 -22.98 -29.64 9.84
N GLY A 28 -23.76 -30.49 10.49
CA GLY A 28 -23.32 -31.80 10.99
C GLY A 28 -22.55 -31.64 12.32
N GLU A 29 -21.60 -32.55 12.55
CA GLU A 29 -20.79 -32.61 13.77
C GLU A 29 -19.27 -32.54 13.47
N PRO A 30 -18.78 -31.64 12.60
CA PRO A 30 -17.36 -31.50 12.38
C PRO A 30 -16.68 -30.90 13.63
N PRO A 31 -15.37 -31.07 13.82
CA PRO A 31 -14.63 -30.58 14.99
C PRO A 31 -14.45 -29.05 14.91
N SER A 32 -15.56 -28.31 15.00
CA SER A 32 -15.60 -26.85 14.92
C SER A 32 -16.80 -26.28 15.69
N GLN A 33 -16.82 -24.97 15.88
CA GLN A 33 -17.95 -24.27 16.48
C GLN A 33 -18.12 -22.87 15.88
N PRO A 34 -19.35 -22.33 15.83
CA PRO A 34 -19.57 -20.94 15.42
C PRO A 34 -18.74 -19.98 16.28
N GLY A 35 -18.12 -18.99 15.65
CA GLY A 35 -17.25 -18.03 16.31
C GLY A 35 -15.78 -18.48 16.44
N ALA A 36 -15.43 -19.73 16.10
CA ALA A 36 -14.03 -20.14 15.99
C ALA A 36 -13.31 -19.27 14.94
N LYS A 37 -12.08 -18.86 15.24
CA LYS A 37 -11.33 -17.91 14.40
C LYS A 37 -9.89 -18.34 14.21
N ILE A 38 -9.36 -18.03 13.03
CA ILE A 38 -7.95 -18.13 12.71
C ILE A 38 -7.49 -16.84 12.01
N LEU A 39 -6.35 -16.31 12.43
CA LEU A 39 -5.66 -15.22 11.76
C LEU A 39 -4.59 -15.80 10.86
N LEU A 40 -4.56 -15.36 9.61
CA LEU A 40 -3.69 -15.87 8.56
C LEU A 40 -2.86 -14.76 7.93
N SER A 41 -1.62 -15.06 7.59
CA SER A 41 -0.88 -14.33 6.55
C SER A 41 -1.12 -15.01 5.20
N ARG A 42 -0.49 -14.52 4.12
CA ARG A 42 -0.52 -15.18 2.80
C ARG A 42 0.06 -16.60 2.81
N THR A 43 0.88 -16.96 3.79
CA THR A 43 1.68 -18.20 3.78
C THR A 43 1.64 -18.99 5.09
N ALA A 44 1.05 -18.45 6.16
CA ALA A 44 1.08 -19.08 7.47
C ALA A 44 -0.14 -18.75 8.32
N ALA A 45 -0.54 -19.69 9.18
CA ALA A 45 -1.42 -19.43 10.30
C ALA A 45 -0.65 -18.69 11.41
N LEU A 46 -1.23 -17.63 11.93
CA LEU A 46 -0.59 -16.71 12.88
C LEU A 46 -1.13 -16.89 14.29
N ALA A 47 -2.45 -17.03 14.44
CA ALA A 47 -3.11 -17.24 15.73
C ALA A 47 -4.48 -17.91 15.53
N GLY A 48 -4.90 -18.73 16.50
CA GLY A 48 -6.22 -19.38 16.52
C GLY A 48 -6.31 -20.63 15.66
N THR A 49 -7.56 -21.13 15.49
CA THR A 49 -7.90 -22.31 14.70
C THR A 49 -9.40 -22.29 14.37
N LEU A 50 -9.80 -22.87 13.24
CA LEU A 50 -11.20 -23.12 12.89
C LEU A 50 -11.73 -24.43 13.47
N GLY A 51 -10.88 -25.20 14.20
CA GLY A 51 -11.27 -26.43 14.90
C GLY A 51 -10.44 -27.65 14.54
N CYS A 52 -9.95 -27.77 13.31
CA CYS A 52 -9.02 -28.84 12.91
C CYS A 52 -8.05 -28.36 11.82
N SER A 53 -6.99 -29.13 11.62
CA SER A 53 -5.94 -28.84 10.64
C SER A 53 -6.44 -28.81 9.19
N GLU A 54 -7.48 -29.56 8.86
CA GLU A 54 -8.07 -29.59 7.51
C GLU A 54 -8.74 -28.24 7.20
N PHE A 55 -9.53 -27.71 8.12
CA PHE A 55 -10.16 -26.40 7.97
C PHE A 55 -9.14 -25.27 7.96
N ASP A 56 -8.13 -25.34 8.85
CA ASP A 56 -7.06 -24.34 8.92
C ASP A 56 -6.26 -24.29 7.62
N SER A 57 -5.95 -25.47 7.05
CA SER A 57 -5.23 -25.58 5.77
C SER A 57 -6.06 -25.07 4.59
N ALA A 58 -7.36 -25.36 4.56
CA ALA A 58 -8.26 -24.86 3.53
C ALA A 58 -8.37 -23.32 3.57
N ALA A 59 -8.53 -22.75 4.77
CA ALA A 59 -8.56 -21.31 4.94
C ALA A 59 -7.24 -20.64 4.55
N LEU A 60 -6.09 -21.27 4.87
CA LEU A 60 -4.77 -20.78 4.48
C LEU A 60 -4.58 -20.80 2.95
N ALA A 61 -5.09 -21.82 2.26
CA ALA A 61 -5.01 -21.89 0.81
C ALA A 61 -5.77 -20.74 0.12
N ASP A 62 -6.90 -20.31 0.70
CA ASP A 62 -7.69 -19.19 0.17
C ASP A 62 -7.13 -17.81 0.58
N ALA A 63 -6.36 -17.72 1.66
CA ALA A 63 -5.95 -16.44 2.27
C ALA A 63 -5.18 -15.53 1.31
N ALA A 64 -4.27 -16.07 0.51
CA ALA A 64 -3.46 -15.30 -0.42
C ALA A 64 -4.32 -14.61 -1.49
N GLN A 65 -5.29 -15.33 -2.07
CA GLN A 65 -6.22 -14.79 -3.06
C GLN A 65 -7.15 -13.73 -2.45
N ILE A 66 -7.67 -13.97 -1.25
CA ILE A 66 -8.58 -13.05 -0.56
C ILE A 66 -7.87 -11.76 -0.18
N ALA A 67 -6.62 -11.86 0.28
CA ALA A 67 -5.76 -10.70 0.54
C ALA A 67 -5.52 -9.87 -0.74
N GLU A 68 -5.26 -10.53 -1.87
CA GLU A 68 -5.06 -9.86 -3.16
C GLU A 68 -6.33 -9.17 -3.68
N GLU A 69 -7.48 -9.84 -3.58
CA GLU A 69 -8.77 -9.27 -3.98
C GLU A 69 -9.22 -8.10 -3.08
N GLY A 70 -8.74 -8.04 -1.84
CA GLY A 70 -9.03 -6.97 -0.87
C GLY A 70 -10.51 -6.83 -0.51
N SER A 71 -11.30 -7.88 -0.71
CA SER A 71 -12.74 -7.89 -0.40
C SER A 71 -13.11 -9.15 0.38
N PRO A 72 -13.99 -9.02 1.39
CA PRO A 72 -14.44 -10.17 2.17
C PRO A 72 -15.12 -11.23 1.31
N LYS A 73 -14.95 -12.49 1.69
CA LYS A 73 -15.56 -13.65 1.02
C LYS A 73 -16.12 -14.62 2.03
N GLN A 74 -17.20 -15.29 1.64
CA GLN A 74 -17.67 -16.49 2.32
C GLN A 74 -17.19 -17.74 1.58
N ARG A 75 -16.77 -18.74 2.33
CA ARG A 75 -16.36 -20.07 1.84
C ARG A 75 -17.01 -21.15 2.66
N THR A 76 -17.28 -22.30 2.03
CA THR A 76 -17.73 -23.51 2.72
C THR A 76 -16.62 -24.53 2.67
N TYR A 77 -16.15 -24.98 3.83
CA TYR A 77 -15.16 -26.05 3.96
C TYR A 77 -15.83 -27.33 4.42
N ARG A 78 -15.44 -28.44 3.79
CA ARG A 78 -16.03 -29.75 4.02
C ARG A 78 -15.13 -30.64 4.86
N HIS A 79 -15.74 -31.48 5.67
CA HIS A 79 -15.11 -32.52 6.49
C HIS A 79 -15.98 -33.77 6.38
N GLU A 80 -15.46 -34.95 6.71
CA GLU A 80 -16.24 -36.21 6.68
C GLU A 80 -17.47 -36.18 7.61
N LEU A 81 -17.40 -35.43 8.72
CA LEU A 81 -18.47 -35.28 9.70
C LEU A 81 -19.42 -34.09 9.44
N GLY A 82 -19.23 -33.33 8.34
CA GLY A 82 -20.06 -32.21 8.03
C GLY A 82 -19.33 -31.08 7.30
N SER A 83 -19.75 -29.83 7.53
CA SER A 83 -19.13 -28.67 6.91
C SER A 83 -19.21 -27.42 7.79
N ILE A 84 -18.37 -26.45 7.49
CA ILE A 84 -18.41 -25.11 8.09
C ILE A 84 -18.54 -24.04 7.01
N ASP A 85 -19.32 -22.99 7.28
CA ASP A 85 -19.27 -21.77 6.51
C ASP A 85 -18.36 -20.77 7.24
N VAL A 86 -17.41 -20.22 6.52
CA VAL A 86 -16.39 -19.33 7.04
C VAL A 86 -16.45 -17.99 6.33
N TYR A 87 -16.45 -16.91 7.09
CA TYR A 87 -16.31 -15.55 6.59
C TYR A 87 -14.84 -15.13 6.71
N LEU A 88 -14.22 -14.80 5.57
CA LEU A 88 -12.83 -14.39 5.50
C LEU A 88 -12.77 -12.90 5.21
N GLU A 89 -12.15 -12.15 6.11
CA GLU A 89 -12.01 -10.70 6.04
C GLU A 89 -10.54 -10.33 5.83
N PRO A 90 -10.17 -9.75 4.66
CA PRO A 90 -8.84 -9.23 4.46
C PRO A 90 -8.66 -7.89 5.16
N TYR A 91 -7.60 -7.78 5.93
CA TYR A 91 -7.10 -6.55 6.53
C TYR A 91 -5.83 -6.17 5.81
N ALA A 92 -5.96 -5.31 4.80
CA ALA A 92 -4.81 -4.79 4.08
C ALA A 92 -4.09 -3.76 4.95
N ALA A 93 -2.77 -3.80 4.91
CA ALA A 93 -1.97 -2.71 5.41
C ALA A 93 -2.37 -1.41 4.68
N ALA A 94 -2.51 -0.33 5.43
CA ALA A 94 -2.68 0.97 4.81
C ALA A 94 -1.46 1.23 3.88
N PRO A 95 -1.67 1.51 2.59
CA PRO A 95 -0.58 1.79 1.68
C PRO A 95 0.21 2.99 2.18
N THR A 96 1.53 2.92 2.07
CA THR A 96 2.41 4.01 2.48
C THR A 96 2.66 4.94 1.31
N LEU A 97 2.30 6.21 1.44
CA LEU A 97 2.72 7.28 0.54
C LEU A 97 4.00 7.92 1.08
N VAL A 98 5.10 7.67 0.41
CA VAL A 98 6.38 8.33 0.66
C VAL A 98 6.44 9.59 -0.19
N VAL A 99 6.58 10.73 0.47
CA VAL A 99 6.71 12.04 -0.19
C VAL A 99 8.14 12.54 0.04
N PHE A 100 8.86 12.73 -1.04
CA PHE A 100 10.22 13.27 -1.00
C PHE A 100 10.20 14.78 -1.21
N SER A 101 11.03 15.45 -0.43
CA SER A 101 11.23 16.90 -0.38
C SER A 101 10.08 17.68 0.24
N ALA A 102 10.44 18.58 1.16
CA ALA A 102 9.51 19.47 1.86
C ALA A 102 9.16 20.66 0.98
N THR A 103 8.16 20.50 0.11
CA THR A 103 7.64 21.52 -0.81
C THR A 103 6.18 21.87 -0.50
N PRO A 104 5.62 22.97 -1.05
CA PRO A 104 4.19 23.25 -0.91
C PRO A 104 3.29 22.13 -1.44
N VAL A 105 3.71 21.41 -2.48
CA VAL A 105 2.98 20.23 -2.99
C VAL A 105 3.02 19.09 -1.97
N ALA A 106 4.21 18.84 -1.37
CA ALA A 106 4.35 17.84 -0.30
C ALA A 106 3.44 18.13 0.88
N ALA A 107 3.36 19.40 1.32
CA ALA A 107 2.47 19.80 2.42
C ALA A 107 1.00 19.46 2.13
N ALA A 108 0.53 19.68 0.91
CA ALA A 108 -0.83 19.35 0.51
C ALA A 108 -1.04 17.82 0.43
N LEU A 109 -0.08 17.06 -0.13
CA LEU A 109 -0.13 15.60 -0.18
C LEU A 109 -0.23 14.99 1.22
N LEU A 110 0.66 15.40 2.14
CA LEU A 110 0.71 14.88 3.51
C LEU A 110 -0.56 15.22 4.30
N ARG A 111 -1.20 16.36 4.00
CA ARG A 111 -2.45 16.75 4.64
C ARG A 111 -3.65 15.92 4.19
N TRP A 112 -3.76 15.57 2.90
CA TRP A 112 -4.97 14.93 2.35
C TRP A 112 -4.86 13.42 2.16
N ALA A 113 -3.64 12.88 2.04
CA ALA A 113 -3.46 11.45 1.81
C ALA A 113 -3.99 10.56 2.94
N PRO A 114 -3.94 10.95 4.24
CA PRO A 114 -4.55 10.15 5.32
C PRO A 114 -6.05 9.96 5.16
N ASP A 115 -6.80 10.98 4.72
CA ASP A 115 -8.24 10.89 4.47
C ASP A 115 -8.59 9.93 3.32
N LEU A 116 -7.61 9.66 2.46
CA LEU A 116 -7.70 8.66 1.40
C LEU A 116 -7.19 7.28 1.82
N GLY A 117 -6.85 7.10 3.10
CA GLY A 117 -6.39 5.83 3.68
C GLY A 117 -4.93 5.49 3.37
N PHE A 118 -4.07 6.49 3.16
CA PHE A 118 -2.63 6.31 3.08
C PHE A 118 -1.97 6.62 4.44
N ARG A 119 -1.04 5.78 4.86
CA ARG A 119 -0.01 6.17 5.83
C ARG A 119 1.00 7.05 5.09
N THR A 120 1.39 8.17 5.67
CA THR A 120 2.31 9.11 5.02
C THR A 120 3.68 9.11 5.69
N LEU A 121 4.73 9.20 4.87
CA LEU A 121 6.11 9.44 5.29
C LEU A 121 6.67 10.62 4.51
N LEU A 122 7.25 11.59 5.21
CA LEU A 122 8.04 12.65 4.59
C LEU A 122 9.52 12.26 4.64
N VAL A 123 10.22 12.38 3.52
CA VAL A 123 11.68 12.25 3.44
C VAL A 123 12.25 13.58 2.99
N GLU A 124 13.08 14.21 3.83
CA GLU A 124 13.77 15.45 3.50
C GLU A 124 15.18 15.41 4.10
N THR A 125 16.17 15.32 3.23
CA THR A 125 17.59 15.21 3.60
C THR A 125 18.23 16.56 3.91
N ARG A 126 17.54 17.67 3.62
CA ARG A 126 17.97 19.06 3.81
C ARG A 126 17.24 19.67 5.02
N PRO A 127 17.84 19.67 6.22
CA PRO A 127 17.15 20.08 7.46
C PRO A 127 16.66 21.53 7.43
N GLU A 128 17.25 22.39 6.62
CA GLU A 128 16.81 23.79 6.46
C GLU A 128 15.41 23.90 5.85
N ARG A 129 14.98 22.92 5.04
CA ARG A 129 13.64 22.90 4.43
C ARG A 129 12.53 22.50 5.40
N LEU A 130 12.88 21.92 6.53
CA LEU A 130 11.94 21.58 7.59
C LEU A 130 11.65 22.74 8.55
N LYS A 131 12.40 23.86 8.43
CA LYS A 131 12.24 25.01 9.31
C LYS A 131 10.99 25.81 8.94
N GLY A 132 10.25 26.25 9.97
CA GLY A 132 9.16 27.24 9.82
C GLY A 132 7.82 26.68 9.33
N ALA A 133 7.67 25.36 9.19
CA ALA A 133 6.39 24.74 8.85
C ALA A 133 6.11 23.54 9.80
N PRO A 134 4.84 23.26 10.11
CA PRO A 134 4.46 22.12 10.94
C PRO A 134 4.52 20.81 10.11
N TRP A 135 5.71 20.41 9.73
CA TRP A 135 5.89 19.14 9.06
C TRP A 135 5.63 17.96 10.02
N PRO A 136 5.06 16.85 9.55
CA PRO A 136 5.07 15.61 10.31
C PRO A 136 6.51 15.15 10.56
N ALA A 137 6.70 14.16 11.42
CA ALA A 137 8.03 13.57 11.60
C ALA A 137 8.61 13.16 10.24
N ALA A 138 9.79 13.71 9.91
CA ALA A 138 10.46 13.46 8.66
C ALA A 138 11.63 12.48 8.84
N ILE A 139 11.83 11.63 7.85
CA ILE A 139 13.04 10.82 7.72
C ILE A 139 14.12 11.72 7.09
N ALA A 140 15.21 11.93 7.82
CA ALA A 140 16.31 12.78 7.39
C ALA A 140 17.39 12.03 6.58
N SER A 141 17.35 10.70 6.57
CA SER A 141 18.33 9.86 5.88
C SER A 141 17.64 8.85 4.99
N LEU A 142 18.17 8.63 3.78
CA LEU A 142 17.69 7.58 2.88
C LEU A 142 17.99 6.17 3.41
N ASP A 143 18.98 6.01 4.27
CA ASP A 143 19.31 4.72 4.88
C ASP A 143 18.19 4.26 5.84
N ASP A 144 17.58 5.19 6.56
CA ASP A 144 16.47 4.90 7.47
C ASP A 144 15.14 4.60 6.73
N LEU A 145 15.04 5.06 5.49
CA LEU A 145 13.82 4.89 4.68
C LEU A 145 13.49 3.41 4.48
N SER A 146 14.49 2.58 4.20
CA SER A 146 14.27 1.17 3.88
C SER A 146 13.61 0.37 5.01
N GLN A 147 13.78 0.79 6.26
CA GLN A 147 13.19 0.19 7.46
C GLN A 147 11.77 0.71 7.73
N ALA A 148 11.46 1.92 7.28
CA ALA A 148 10.17 2.57 7.50
C ALA A 148 9.11 2.17 6.45
N LEU A 149 9.51 1.52 5.34
CA LEU A 149 8.62 1.14 4.26
C LEU A 149 7.78 -0.08 4.63
N GLY A 150 6.46 -0.01 4.36
CA GLY A 150 5.55 -1.15 4.40
C GLY A 150 5.57 -1.96 3.08
N GLU A 151 4.64 -2.92 2.96
CA GLU A 151 4.55 -3.78 1.76
C GLU A 151 4.00 -3.05 0.52
N GLN A 152 3.07 -2.11 0.71
CA GLN A 152 2.45 -1.35 -0.37
C GLN A 152 2.98 0.08 -0.40
N VAL A 153 4.00 0.32 -1.21
CA VAL A 153 4.68 1.62 -1.31
C VAL A 153 4.22 2.37 -2.54
N TYR A 154 3.83 3.61 -2.33
CA TYR A 154 3.60 4.64 -3.34
C TYR A 154 4.58 5.77 -3.06
N ALA A 155 5.30 6.25 -4.04
CA ALA A 155 6.33 7.27 -3.85
C ALA A 155 6.10 8.45 -4.79
N VAL A 156 6.23 9.66 -4.26
CA VAL A 156 6.16 10.89 -5.05
C VAL A 156 7.33 11.80 -4.66
N HIS A 157 8.16 12.12 -5.63
CA HIS A 157 9.21 13.11 -5.48
C HIS A 157 8.68 14.48 -5.93
N THR A 158 8.64 15.45 -5.01
CA THR A 158 8.00 16.75 -5.25
C THR A 158 8.95 17.87 -5.64
N ASP A 159 10.26 17.59 -5.73
CA ASP A 159 11.31 18.56 -6.10
C ASP A 159 12.25 17.92 -7.12
N HIS A 160 12.09 18.27 -8.39
CA HIS A 160 12.93 17.74 -9.47
C HIS A 160 14.37 18.24 -9.48
N ASP A 161 14.68 19.27 -8.67
CA ASP A 161 16.02 19.81 -8.51
C ASP A 161 16.74 19.26 -7.26
N ALA A 162 16.11 18.30 -6.55
CA ALA A 162 16.72 17.72 -5.36
C ALA A 162 17.98 16.91 -5.72
N PRO A 163 19.11 17.16 -5.06
CA PRO A 163 20.39 16.52 -5.40
C PRO A 163 20.40 15.02 -5.11
N ASP A 164 19.54 14.55 -4.21
CA ASP A 164 19.40 13.17 -3.78
C ASP A 164 18.30 12.37 -4.52
N LEU A 165 17.64 12.98 -5.54
CA LEU A 165 16.53 12.35 -6.26
C LEU A 165 16.93 10.97 -6.84
N VAL A 166 18.06 10.87 -7.50
CA VAL A 166 18.51 9.59 -8.09
C VAL A 166 18.78 8.56 -6.99
N GLN A 167 19.42 8.96 -5.91
CA GLN A 167 19.72 8.10 -4.76
C GLN A 167 18.41 7.62 -4.07
N ALA A 168 17.44 8.51 -3.93
CA ALA A 168 16.11 8.17 -3.40
C ALA A 168 15.42 7.09 -4.25
N LEU A 169 15.50 7.20 -5.58
CA LEU A 169 14.97 6.19 -6.49
C LEU A 169 15.74 4.86 -6.39
N GLU A 170 17.05 4.87 -6.23
CA GLU A 170 17.86 3.67 -6.03
C GLU A 170 17.46 2.89 -4.75
N VAL A 171 17.11 3.60 -3.68
CA VAL A 171 16.60 2.97 -2.43
C VAL A 171 15.20 2.39 -2.60
N LEU A 172 14.35 3.03 -3.42
CA LEU A 172 12.95 2.61 -3.62
C LEU A 172 12.80 1.43 -4.58
N LEU A 173 13.53 1.44 -5.69
CA LEU A 173 13.32 0.49 -6.79
C LEU A 173 13.43 -0.98 -6.38
N PRO A 174 14.39 -1.39 -5.50
CA PRO A 174 14.46 -2.78 -5.02
C PRO A 174 13.25 -3.23 -4.19
N LYS A 175 12.47 -2.28 -3.64
CA LYS A 175 11.23 -2.56 -2.89
C LYS A 175 10.02 -2.77 -3.80
N ALA A 176 10.20 -2.71 -5.12
CA ALA A 176 9.15 -2.88 -6.12
C ALA A 176 7.88 -2.05 -5.81
N PRO A 177 7.99 -0.72 -5.64
CA PRO A 177 6.86 0.11 -5.25
C PRO A 177 5.71 -0.01 -6.26
N ARG A 178 4.48 0.08 -5.77
CA ARG A 178 3.26 0.06 -6.60
C ARG A 178 3.20 1.26 -7.55
N PHE A 179 3.79 2.38 -7.14
CA PHE A 179 3.82 3.60 -7.93
C PHE A 179 5.04 4.45 -7.58
N ILE A 180 5.65 5.05 -8.60
CA ILE A 180 6.66 6.11 -8.45
C ILE A 180 6.27 7.26 -9.37
N GLY A 181 6.22 8.47 -8.83
CA GLY A 181 5.95 9.69 -9.58
C GLY A 181 6.93 10.81 -9.29
N LEU A 182 7.28 11.59 -10.31
CA LEU A 182 8.12 12.76 -10.21
C LEU A 182 7.34 14.01 -10.61
N VAL A 183 7.34 15.02 -9.75
CA VAL A 183 6.84 16.36 -10.09
C VAL A 183 7.87 17.03 -10.97
N GLY A 184 7.43 17.48 -12.14
CA GLY A 184 8.28 18.10 -13.14
C GLY A 184 7.99 17.56 -14.54
N SER A 185 8.20 18.39 -15.55
CA SER A 185 8.07 17.94 -16.93
C SER A 185 9.20 16.96 -17.29
N ARG A 186 9.00 16.15 -18.31
CA ARG A 186 10.05 15.25 -18.83
C ARG A 186 11.35 15.98 -19.18
N ARG A 187 11.27 17.28 -19.52
CA ARG A 187 12.44 18.12 -19.79
C ARG A 187 13.31 18.29 -18.53
N HIS A 188 12.69 18.40 -17.35
CA HIS A 188 13.39 18.61 -16.08
C HIS A 188 13.80 17.30 -15.40
N THR A 189 13.08 16.21 -15.65
CA THR A 189 13.33 14.93 -15.00
C THR A 189 14.12 13.94 -15.86
N GLY A 190 14.26 14.21 -17.17
CA GLY A 190 14.89 13.29 -18.13
C GLY A 190 16.32 12.90 -17.74
N HIS A 191 17.14 13.86 -17.32
CA HIS A 191 18.53 13.60 -16.92
C HIS A 191 18.64 12.68 -15.69
N HIS A 192 17.65 12.67 -14.79
CA HIS A 192 17.62 11.74 -13.65
C HIS A 192 17.32 10.31 -14.10
N LEU A 193 16.42 10.16 -15.09
CA LEU A 193 16.10 8.84 -15.67
C LEU A 193 17.30 8.30 -16.47
N GLU A 194 18.01 9.16 -17.20
CA GLU A 194 19.27 8.82 -17.88
C GLU A 194 20.35 8.40 -16.88
N ALA A 195 20.47 9.09 -15.72
CA ALA A 195 21.39 8.73 -14.67
C ALA A 195 21.10 7.35 -14.06
N LEU A 196 19.81 6.98 -13.88
CA LEU A 196 19.41 5.65 -13.44
C LEU A 196 19.80 4.59 -14.48
N HIS A 197 19.57 4.87 -15.77
CA HIS A 197 19.96 3.97 -16.84
C HIS A 197 21.49 3.75 -16.88
N ALA A 198 22.27 4.82 -16.72
CA ALA A 198 23.73 4.74 -16.64
C ALA A 198 24.23 3.91 -15.42
N LYS A 199 23.44 3.82 -14.36
CA LYS A 199 23.69 2.98 -13.18
C LYS A 199 23.19 1.53 -13.33
N GLY A 200 22.69 1.16 -14.50
CA GLY A 200 22.27 -0.21 -14.82
C GLY A 200 20.83 -0.54 -14.41
N VAL A 201 20.00 0.45 -14.08
CA VAL A 201 18.57 0.22 -13.88
C VAL A 201 17.94 -0.13 -15.23
N ARG A 202 17.17 -1.22 -15.26
CA ARG A 202 16.54 -1.72 -16.48
C ARG A 202 15.50 -0.73 -17.02
N GLU A 203 15.42 -0.63 -18.34
CA GLU A 203 14.51 0.28 -19.04
C GLU A 203 13.03 0.05 -18.67
N ASP A 204 12.59 -1.21 -18.55
CA ASP A 204 11.21 -1.53 -18.15
C ASP A 204 10.85 -1.04 -16.74
N VAL A 205 11.84 -0.91 -15.86
CA VAL A 205 11.67 -0.34 -14.51
C VAL A 205 11.59 1.19 -14.58
N ILE A 206 12.45 1.82 -15.38
CA ILE A 206 12.47 3.28 -15.60
C ILE A 206 11.14 3.75 -16.22
N GLN A 207 10.61 3.01 -17.20
CA GLN A 207 9.32 3.34 -17.85
C GLN A 207 8.11 3.30 -16.90
N ARG A 208 8.23 2.64 -15.75
CA ARG A 208 7.18 2.66 -14.71
C ARG A 208 7.18 3.93 -13.87
N ILE A 209 8.23 4.76 -13.96
CA ILE A 209 8.31 6.05 -13.27
C ILE A 209 7.45 7.06 -14.03
N GLN A 210 6.37 7.52 -13.38
CA GLN A 210 5.45 8.50 -13.98
C GLN A 210 6.03 9.92 -13.86
N SER A 211 6.34 10.53 -14.99
CA SER A 211 6.80 11.92 -15.07
C SER A 211 6.26 12.61 -16.34
N PRO A 212 5.54 13.73 -16.24
CA PRO A 212 5.04 14.35 -15.01
C PRO A 212 4.04 13.46 -14.26
N VAL A 213 4.01 13.57 -12.93
CA VAL A 213 3.10 12.83 -12.06
C VAL A 213 1.75 13.55 -11.93
N GLY A 214 0.68 12.78 -11.79
CA GLY A 214 -0.69 13.25 -11.62
C GLY A 214 -1.54 13.08 -12.87
N LEU A 215 -2.86 13.22 -12.69
CA LEU A 215 -3.80 13.27 -13.80
C LEU A 215 -3.73 14.63 -14.50
N ASP A 216 -3.98 14.65 -15.79
CA ASP A 216 -4.05 15.90 -16.57
C ASP A 216 -5.35 16.66 -16.23
N LEU A 217 -5.27 17.55 -15.23
CA LEU A 217 -6.35 18.41 -14.77
C LEU A 217 -6.10 19.87 -15.13
N GLY A 218 -5.01 20.20 -15.82
CA GLY A 218 -4.57 21.58 -16.01
C GLY A 218 -4.13 22.26 -14.69
N ALA A 219 -3.67 21.47 -13.71
CA ALA A 219 -3.29 21.93 -12.37
C ALA A 219 -2.10 22.90 -12.41
N ILE A 220 -2.22 24.05 -11.69
CA ILE A 220 -1.20 25.09 -11.64
C ILE A 220 -0.71 25.32 -10.20
N THR A 221 -1.65 25.42 -9.25
CA THR A 221 -1.30 25.67 -7.84
C THR A 221 -0.80 24.42 -7.14
N PRO A 222 0.02 24.54 -6.07
CA PRO A 222 0.47 23.38 -5.29
C PRO A 222 -0.66 22.46 -4.83
N ASN A 223 -1.79 23.01 -4.43
CA ASN A 223 -2.97 22.25 -4.03
C ASN A 223 -3.60 21.49 -5.21
N GLU A 224 -3.75 22.12 -6.36
CA GLU A 224 -4.28 21.47 -7.57
C GLU A 224 -3.35 20.35 -8.05
N ILE A 225 -2.03 20.57 -8.02
CA ILE A 225 -1.03 19.55 -8.34
C ILE A 225 -1.15 18.37 -7.37
N ALA A 226 -1.24 18.63 -6.07
CA ALA A 226 -1.42 17.56 -5.08
C ALA A 226 -2.74 16.80 -5.28
N LEU A 227 -3.84 17.51 -5.64
CA LEU A 227 -5.13 16.87 -5.97
C LEU A 227 -4.98 15.94 -7.19
N SER A 228 -4.33 16.41 -8.27
CA SER A 228 -4.12 15.61 -9.47
C SER A 228 -3.30 14.34 -9.19
N ILE A 229 -2.28 14.45 -8.33
CA ILE A 229 -1.45 13.34 -7.89
C ILE A 229 -2.27 12.34 -7.07
N LEU A 230 -2.99 12.80 -6.04
CA LEU A 230 -3.81 11.92 -5.19
C LEU A 230 -4.91 11.22 -5.98
N ALA A 231 -5.55 11.91 -6.92
CA ALA A 231 -6.53 11.31 -7.81
C ALA A 231 -5.90 10.20 -8.68
N GLY A 232 -4.69 10.43 -9.19
CA GLY A 232 -3.91 9.43 -9.91
C GLY A 232 -3.54 8.22 -9.03
N LEU A 233 -3.11 8.45 -7.80
CA LEU A 233 -2.79 7.37 -6.84
C LEU A 233 -4.03 6.53 -6.50
N VAL A 234 -5.19 7.15 -6.32
CA VAL A 234 -6.47 6.45 -6.11
C VAL A 234 -6.82 5.62 -7.36
N ALA A 235 -6.65 6.18 -8.57
CA ALA A 235 -6.90 5.46 -9.81
C ALA A 235 -5.99 4.22 -9.93
N VAL A 236 -4.69 4.34 -9.66
CA VAL A 236 -3.75 3.21 -9.63
C VAL A 236 -4.18 2.16 -8.61
N ARG A 237 -4.47 2.57 -7.37
CA ARG A 237 -4.86 1.66 -6.29
C ARG A 237 -6.16 0.91 -6.56
N ARG A 238 -7.12 1.58 -7.20
CA ARG A 238 -8.46 1.03 -7.50
C ARG A 238 -8.62 0.52 -8.94
N GLN A 239 -7.52 0.49 -9.72
CA GLN A 239 -7.52 0.09 -11.13
C GLN A 239 -8.52 0.93 -11.97
N GLY A 240 -8.70 2.19 -11.59
CA GLY A 240 -9.53 3.15 -12.29
C GLY A 240 -8.81 3.73 -13.50
N ARG A 241 -9.56 4.14 -14.53
CA ARG A 241 -9.00 4.72 -15.76
C ARG A 241 -8.62 6.19 -15.63
N GLY A 242 -9.05 6.88 -14.55
CA GLY A 242 -9.03 8.34 -14.48
C GLY A 242 -9.96 8.96 -15.53
N GLY A 243 -10.59 10.06 -15.25
CA GLY A 243 -11.54 10.70 -16.15
C GLY A 243 -12.98 10.61 -15.65
N TRP A 244 -13.92 11.16 -16.45
CA TRP A 244 -15.34 11.20 -16.07
C TRP A 244 -15.97 9.82 -16.10
N LYS A 245 -16.83 9.52 -15.12
CA LYS A 245 -17.64 8.31 -15.13
C LYS A 245 -18.59 8.34 -16.32
N SER A 246 -18.54 7.31 -17.17
CA SER A 246 -19.53 7.11 -18.25
C SER A 246 -20.77 6.46 -17.69
N LEU A 247 -21.96 6.94 -18.12
CA LEU A 247 -23.26 6.30 -17.82
C LEU A 247 -23.42 4.93 -18.52
N ALA A 248 -22.53 4.58 -19.45
CA ALA A 248 -22.58 3.36 -20.27
C ALA A 248 -21.78 2.16 -19.72
N ALA A 249 -21.29 2.22 -18.47
CA ALA A 249 -20.49 1.17 -17.84
C ALA A 249 -21.26 0.52 -16.68
N HIS A 250 -22.31 -0.22 -17.00
CA HIS A 250 -22.94 -1.22 -16.11
C HIS A 250 -23.11 -2.52 -16.88
#